data_2b415688e5522863baf9588c3ac4c482
#
_entry.id   2b415688e5522863baf9588c3ac4c482
#
_cell.length_a   1.000
_cell.length_b   1.000
_cell.length_c   1.000
_cell.angle_alpha   90.00
_cell.angle_beta   90.00
_cell.angle_gamma   90.00
#
_symmetry.space_group_name_H-M   'P 1'
#
loop_
_entity.id
_entity.type
_entity.pdbx_description
1 polymer ?
#
loop_
_entity_poly.entity_id
_entity_poly.type
_entity_poly.pdbx_seq_one_letter_code
_entity_poly.pdbx_strand_id
1 'polypeptide(L)'
;MIPVLPPSAIAQELTACTVLGGCTGVVRAMLPVRGRTAWVPDFLWVGTVLTLLQSYAAGQSPAGVLRWYMAAAGFAGAGAAAFVLGVPLRAAGKALQRWVLRPAAQRRARRQNARKLRRSAKRTAKKRKKNLPNRRRMMYNS
;
A
#
# COMPACT_ATOMS: atom_id res chain seq x y z
N MET A 1 -14.54 9.50 -40.66
CA MET A 1 -13.15 9.92 -41.03
C MET A 1 -12.49 10.42 -39.72
N ILE A 2 -11.35 9.85 -39.36
CA ILE A 2 -10.59 10.29 -38.17
C ILE A 2 -9.80 11.54 -38.60
N PRO A 3 -9.96 12.69 -37.94
CA PRO A 3 -9.26 13.91 -38.33
C PRO A 3 -7.74 13.71 -38.20
N VAL A 4 -7.01 14.12 -39.23
CA VAL A 4 -5.54 14.13 -39.21
C VAL A 4 -5.11 15.29 -38.34
N LEU A 5 -4.53 14.99 -37.18
CA LEU A 5 -4.07 16.03 -36.26
C LEU A 5 -2.75 16.64 -36.74
N PRO A 6 -2.54 17.95 -36.47
CA PRO A 6 -1.25 18.57 -36.70
C PRO A 6 -0.18 17.97 -35.74
N PRO A 7 1.10 17.92 -36.17
CA PRO A 7 2.19 17.32 -35.38
C PRO A 7 2.34 17.92 -34.00
N SER A 8 2.04 19.20 -33.83
CA SER A 8 2.06 19.89 -32.52
C SER A 8 1.04 19.35 -31.56
N ALA A 9 -0.18 19.05 -32.02
CA ALA A 9 -1.21 18.47 -31.17
C ALA A 9 -0.85 17.03 -30.72
N ILE A 10 -0.27 16.23 -31.65
CA ILE A 10 0.23 14.89 -31.30
C ILE A 10 1.32 14.96 -30.23
N ALA A 11 2.26 15.91 -30.36
CA ALA A 11 3.31 16.10 -29.37
C ALA A 11 2.76 16.49 -27.98
N GLN A 12 1.74 17.33 -27.92
CA GLN A 12 1.06 17.70 -26.67
C GLN A 12 0.34 16.50 -26.04
N GLU A 13 -0.38 15.72 -26.84
CA GLU A 13 -1.05 14.51 -26.35
C GLU A 13 -0.05 13.49 -25.80
N LEU A 14 1.08 13.27 -26.50
CA LEU A 14 2.14 12.39 -26.06
C LEU A 14 2.75 12.82 -24.72
N THR A 15 3.08 14.13 -24.60
CA THR A 15 3.67 14.65 -23.36
C THR A 15 2.68 14.55 -22.20
N ALA A 16 1.42 14.92 -22.39
CA ALA A 16 0.41 14.82 -21.36
C ALA A 16 0.19 13.37 -20.90
N CYS A 17 0.07 12.43 -21.84
CA CYS A 17 -0.10 11.01 -21.53
C CYS A 17 1.14 10.43 -20.82
N THR A 18 2.36 10.84 -21.24
CA THR A 18 3.60 10.42 -20.57
C THR A 18 3.67 10.93 -19.13
N VAL A 19 3.27 12.18 -18.88
CA VAL A 19 3.23 12.74 -17.51
C VAL A 19 2.19 12.03 -16.66
N LEU A 20 0.96 11.82 -17.17
CA LEU A 20 -0.08 11.10 -16.46
C LEU A 20 0.36 9.67 -16.12
N GLY A 21 0.95 8.97 -17.10
CA GLY A 21 1.52 7.65 -16.87
C GLY A 21 2.64 7.68 -15.84
N GLY A 22 3.54 8.65 -15.92
CA GLY A 22 4.62 8.85 -14.95
C GLY A 22 4.10 9.02 -13.52
N CYS A 23 3.11 9.88 -13.31
CA CYS A 23 2.49 10.08 -12.00
C CYS A 23 1.90 8.77 -11.43
N THR A 24 1.17 8.02 -12.26
CA THR A 24 0.60 6.73 -11.82
C THR A 24 1.69 5.69 -11.54
N GLY A 25 2.77 5.69 -12.32
CA GLY A 25 3.95 4.84 -12.11
C GLY A 25 4.65 5.11 -10.78
N VAL A 26 4.79 6.40 -10.40
CA VAL A 26 5.32 6.81 -9.09
C VAL A 26 4.44 6.28 -7.96
N VAL A 27 3.13 6.47 -8.05
CA VAL A 27 2.18 5.95 -7.04
C VAL A 27 2.30 4.43 -6.91
N ARG A 28 2.36 3.71 -8.03
CA ARG A 28 2.55 2.25 -8.04
C ARG A 28 3.87 1.83 -7.40
N ALA A 29 4.97 2.58 -7.65
CA ALA A 29 6.27 2.29 -7.07
C ALA A 29 6.32 2.47 -5.54
N MET A 30 5.47 3.33 -4.99
CA MET A 30 5.36 3.54 -3.54
C MET A 30 4.58 2.43 -2.82
N LEU A 31 3.73 1.67 -3.53
CA LEU A 31 2.94 0.60 -2.94
C LEU A 31 3.79 -0.68 -2.82
N PRO A 32 4.16 -1.11 -1.60
CA PRO A 32 4.94 -2.34 -1.39
C PRO A 32 4.01 -3.55 -1.51
N VAL A 33 3.81 -4.04 -2.72
CA VAL A 33 3.04 -5.26 -2.93
C VAL A 33 3.99 -6.45 -2.94
N ARG A 34 3.83 -7.32 -1.97
CA ARG A 34 4.55 -8.60 -1.86
C ARG A 34 3.56 -9.73 -1.64
N GLY A 35 3.74 -10.82 -2.37
CA GLY A 35 2.99 -12.05 -2.16
C GLY A 35 2.26 -12.56 -3.41
N ARG A 36 1.53 -13.65 -3.22
CA ARG A 36 0.83 -14.41 -4.29
C ARG A 36 -0.31 -13.61 -4.96
N THR A 37 -0.75 -12.51 -4.33
CA THR A 37 -1.82 -11.62 -4.82
C THR A 37 -1.27 -10.35 -5.48
N ALA A 38 0.02 -10.30 -5.82
CA ALA A 38 0.65 -9.11 -6.41
C ALA A 38 0.06 -8.72 -7.78
N TRP A 39 -0.55 -9.66 -8.49
CA TRP A 39 -1.18 -9.42 -9.79
C TRP A 39 -2.46 -8.56 -9.69
N VAL A 40 -3.20 -8.62 -8.58
CA VAL A 40 -4.44 -7.85 -8.41
C VAL A 40 -4.19 -6.33 -8.44
N PRO A 41 -3.27 -5.78 -7.63
CA PRO A 41 -2.97 -4.35 -7.70
C PRO A 41 -2.31 -3.94 -9.03
N ASP A 42 -1.61 -4.85 -9.72
CA ASP A 42 -1.07 -4.55 -11.05
C ASP A 42 -2.19 -4.43 -12.08
N PHE A 43 -3.18 -5.31 -12.03
CA PHE A 43 -4.35 -5.25 -12.90
C PHE A 43 -5.19 -3.99 -12.65
N LEU A 44 -5.45 -3.68 -11.37
CA LEU A 44 -6.14 -2.44 -10.98
C LEU A 44 -5.38 -1.19 -11.43
N TRP A 45 -4.05 -1.22 -11.33
CA TRP A 45 -3.22 -0.12 -11.78
C TRP A 45 -3.32 0.10 -13.29
N VAL A 46 -3.24 -0.97 -14.10
CA VAL A 46 -3.43 -0.90 -15.56
C VAL A 46 -4.81 -0.32 -15.89
N GLY A 47 -5.86 -0.81 -15.23
CA GLY A 47 -7.22 -0.28 -15.39
C GLY A 47 -7.30 1.21 -15.04
N THR A 48 -6.68 1.64 -13.95
CA THR A 48 -6.64 3.05 -13.54
C THR A 48 -5.92 3.91 -14.59
N VAL A 49 -4.77 3.47 -15.11
CA VAL A 49 -4.03 4.19 -16.16
C VAL A 49 -4.89 4.35 -17.40
N LEU A 50 -5.53 3.28 -17.88
CA LEU A 50 -6.39 3.32 -19.06
C LEU A 50 -7.60 4.24 -18.84
N THR A 51 -8.24 4.20 -17.67
CA THR A 51 -9.37 5.08 -17.34
C THR A 51 -8.96 6.55 -17.34
N LEU A 52 -7.80 6.88 -16.75
CA LEU A 52 -7.27 8.25 -16.76
C LEU A 52 -6.94 8.73 -18.17
N LEU A 53 -6.31 7.89 -18.99
CA LEU A 53 -6.01 8.22 -20.38
C LEU A 53 -7.27 8.38 -21.21
N GLN A 54 -8.30 7.56 -20.99
CA GLN A 54 -9.59 7.68 -21.65
C GLN A 54 -10.31 8.97 -21.24
N SER A 55 -10.29 9.32 -19.95
CA SER A 55 -10.85 10.57 -19.44
C SER A 55 -10.15 11.80 -20.04
N TYR A 56 -8.82 11.75 -20.14
CA TYR A 56 -8.04 12.79 -20.80
C TYR A 56 -8.40 12.90 -22.29
N ALA A 57 -8.48 11.77 -23.00
CA ALA A 57 -8.83 11.74 -24.41
C ALA A 57 -10.23 12.31 -24.66
N ALA A 58 -11.21 11.98 -23.81
CA ALA A 58 -12.58 12.49 -23.94
C ALA A 58 -12.72 13.99 -23.66
N GLY A 59 -11.91 14.53 -22.73
CA GLY A 59 -12.05 15.92 -22.30
C GLY A 59 -11.10 16.92 -22.94
N GLN A 60 -9.89 16.49 -23.30
CA GLN A 60 -8.79 17.38 -23.68
C GLN A 60 -8.27 17.13 -25.11
N SER A 61 -8.46 15.91 -25.65
CA SER A 61 -8.01 15.61 -27.00
C SER A 61 -8.97 16.16 -28.05
N PRO A 62 -8.47 16.83 -29.10
CA PRO A 62 -9.31 17.31 -30.21
C PRO A 62 -10.06 16.18 -30.94
N ALA A 63 -9.61 14.96 -30.82
CA ALA A 63 -10.25 13.80 -31.45
C ALA A 63 -11.30 13.13 -30.56
N GLY A 64 -11.33 13.39 -29.25
CA GLY A 64 -12.28 12.80 -28.31
C GLY A 64 -12.15 11.28 -28.08
N VAL A 65 -11.15 10.64 -28.69
CA VAL A 65 -10.96 9.17 -28.67
C VAL A 65 -9.54 8.82 -28.25
N LEU A 66 -9.42 7.78 -27.44
CA LEU A 66 -8.12 7.24 -27.04
C LEU A 66 -7.46 6.56 -28.25
N ARG A 67 -6.28 7.03 -28.60
CA ARG A 67 -5.46 6.46 -29.66
C ARG A 67 -4.37 5.56 -29.08
N TRP A 68 -3.94 4.56 -29.84
CA TRP A 68 -2.96 3.57 -29.38
C TRP A 68 -1.63 4.19 -28.89
N TYR A 69 -1.17 5.26 -29.55
CA TYR A 69 0.06 5.95 -29.15
C TYR A 69 -0.05 6.68 -27.81
N MET A 70 -1.26 7.14 -27.43
CA MET A 70 -1.51 7.75 -26.12
C MET A 70 -1.36 6.69 -25.01
N ALA A 71 -1.91 5.49 -25.23
CA ALA A 71 -1.73 4.37 -24.33
C ALA A 71 -0.25 3.96 -24.24
N ALA A 72 0.43 3.84 -25.36
CA ALA A 72 1.86 3.53 -25.41
C ALA A 72 2.70 4.57 -24.66
N ALA A 73 2.44 5.87 -24.85
CA ALA A 73 3.11 6.97 -24.14
C ALA A 73 2.84 6.91 -22.63
N GLY A 74 1.60 6.64 -22.20
CA GLY A 74 1.24 6.51 -20.80
C GLY A 74 1.98 5.35 -20.13
N PHE A 75 2.02 4.18 -20.74
CA PHE A 75 2.77 3.04 -20.20
C PHE A 75 4.28 3.24 -20.24
N ALA A 76 4.81 3.89 -21.28
CA ALA A 76 6.23 4.25 -21.37
C ALA A 76 6.61 5.23 -20.24
N GLY A 77 5.80 6.27 -20.01
CA GLY A 77 5.98 7.21 -18.91
C GLY A 77 5.95 6.53 -17.55
N ALA A 78 5.00 5.62 -17.33
CA ALA A 78 4.91 4.84 -16.09
C ALA A 78 6.13 3.93 -15.88
N GLY A 79 6.60 3.26 -16.96
CA GLY A 79 7.79 2.41 -16.92
C GLY A 79 9.05 3.23 -16.64
N ALA A 80 9.24 4.36 -17.33
CA ALA A 80 10.36 5.27 -17.11
C ALA A 80 10.39 5.81 -15.67
N ALA A 81 9.25 6.26 -15.14
CA ALA A 81 9.14 6.70 -13.75
C ALA A 81 9.45 5.59 -12.76
N ALA A 82 8.95 4.38 -12.99
CA ALA A 82 9.25 3.22 -12.15
C ALA A 82 10.72 2.83 -12.19
N PHE A 83 11.38 2.96 -13.33
CA PHE A 83 12.80 2.65 -13.51
C PHE A 83 13.68 3.70 -12.81
N VAL A 84 13.46 4.99 -13.10
CA VAL A 84 14.30 6.09 -12.60
C VAL A 84 14.07 6.32 -11.09
N LEU A 85 12.81 6.33 -10.66
CA LEU A 85 12.42 6.65 -9.29
C LEU A 85 12.19 5.42 -8.42
N GLY A 86 12.13 4.22 -9.03
CA GLY A 86 11.78 2.99 -8.30
C GLY A 86 12.75 2.63 -7.19
N VAL A 87 14.04 2.89 -7.35
CA VAL A 87 15.05 2.61 -6.32
C VAL A 87 14.94 3.59 -5.15
N PRO A 88 14.99 4.93 -5.36
CA PRO A 88 14.88 5.88 -4.25
C PRO A 88 13.50 5.85 -3.58
N LEU A 89 12.42 5.68 -4.35
CA LEU A 89 11.06 5.58 -3.80
C LEU A 89 10.86 4.33 -2.94
N ARG A 90 11.40 3.18 -3.32
CA ARG A 90 11.39 1.97 -2.48
C ARG A 90 12.19 2.17 -1.19
N ALA A 91 13.31 2.88 -1.25
CA ALA A 91 14.08 3.24 -0.05
C ALA A 91 13.29 4.17 0.87
N ALA A 92 12.68 5.23 0.32
CA ALA A 92 11.83 6.16 1.04
C ALA A 92 10.58 5.47 1.63
N GLY A 93 9.91 4.61 0.86
CA GLY A 93 8.78 3.81 1.33
C GLY A 93 9.16 2.88 2.48
N LYS A 94 10.31 2.22 2.41
CA LYS A 94 10.83 1.40 3.52
C LYS A 94 11.18 2.25 4.76
N ALA A 95 11.73 3.43 4.57
CA ALA A 95 12.03 4.36 5.66
C ALA A 95 10.73 4.83 6.34
N LEU A 96 9.74 5.26 5.56
CA LEU A 96 8.43 5.66 6.07
C LEU A 96 7.72 4.52 6.80
N GLN A 97 7.78 3.31 6.26
CA GLN A 97 7.22 2.11 6.89
C GLN A 97 7.92 1.80 8.22
N ARG A 98 9.23 1.98 8.29
CA ARG A 98 9.99 1.82 9.55
C ARG A 98 9.61 2.87 10.58
N TRP A 99 9.44 4.11 10.16
CA TRP A 99 9.14 5.25 11.05
C TRP A 99 7.70 5.24 11.55
N VAL A 100 6.73 4.93 10.70
CA VAL A 100 5.30 5.04 11.03
C VAL A 100 4.72 3.71 11.54
N LEU A 101 5.00 2.59 10.88
CA LEU A 101 4.34 1.31 11.20
C LEU A 101 5.04 0.53 12.32
N ARG A 102 6.38 0.62 12.44
CA ARG A 102 7.10 -0.08 13.51
C ARG A 102 6.72 0.39 14.91
N PRO A 103 6.65 1.69 15.24
CA PRO A 103 6.26 2.11 16.58
C PRO A 103 4.82 1.71 16.92
N ALA A 104 3.90 1.74 15.95
CA ALA A 104 2.53 1.30 16.15
C ALA A 104 2.43 -0.21 16.41
N ALA A 105 3.16 -1.03 15.67
CA ALA A 105 3.22 -2.47 15.88
C ALA A 105 3.86 -2.84 17.21
N GLN A 106 4.95 -2.16 17.59
CA GLN A 106 5.60 -2.36 18.90
C GLN A 106 4.67 -1.99 20.07
N ARG A 107 3.93 -0.87 19.95
CA ARG A 107 2.93 -0.48 20.97
C ARG A 107 1.82 -1.54 21.12
N ARG A 108 1.35 -2.10 20.00
CA ARG A 108 0.36 -3.20 20.02
C ARG A 108 0.94 -4.47 20.65
N ALA A 109 2.15 -4.86 20.28
CA ALA A 109 2.84 -6.02 20.85
C ALA A 109 3.07 -5.85 22.38
N ARG A 110 3.54 -4.69 22.84
CA ARG A 110 3.70 -4.38 24.26
C ARG A 110 2.38 -4.48 25.02
N ARG A 111 1.28 -3.95 24.47
CA ARG A 111 -0.06 -4.08 25.09
C ARG A 111 -0.55 -5.52 25.17
N GLN A 112 -0.29 -6.32 24.14
CA GLN A 112 -0.64 -7.75 24.13
C GLN A 112 0.18 -8.54 25.16
N ASN A 113 1.48 -8.29 25.23
CA ASN A 113 2.35 -8.94 26.21
C ASN A 113 1.99 -8.55 27.66
N ALA A 114 1.69 -7.27 27.92
CA ALA A 114 1.21 -6.82 29.23
C ALA A 114 -0.11 -7.49 29.61
N ARG A 115 -1.04 -7.69 28.67
CA ARG A 115 -2.29 -8.44 28.91
C ARG A 115 -2.03 -9.91 29.23
N LYS A 116 -1.10 -10.56 28.52
CA LYS A 116 -0.71 -11.95 28.77
C LYS A 116 -0.09 -12.10 30.16
N LEU A 117 0.83 -11.22 30.52
CA LEU A 117 1.47 -11.21 31.86
C LEU A 117 0.45 -11.00 32.98
N ARG A 118 -0.50 -10.08 32.83
CA ARG A 118 -1.58 -9.89 33.79
C ARG A 118 -2.48 -11.12 33.92
N ARG A 119 -2.77 -11.82 32.85
CA ARG A 119 -3.56 -13.07 32.87
C ARG A 119 -2.79 -14.21 33.54
N SER A 120 -1.49 -14.36 33.28
CA SER A 120 -0.68 -15.37 33.95
C SER A 120 -0.51 -15.09 35.42
N ALA A 121 -0.27 -13.83 35.82
CA ALA A 121 -0.21 -13.43 37.23
C ALA A 121 -1.52 -13.71 38.00
N LYS A 122 -2.68 -13.44 37.38
CA LYS A 122 -3.99 -13.77 37.95
C LYS A 122 -4.18 -15.29 38.12
N ARG A 123 -3.71 -16.09 37.14
CA ARG A 123 -3.79 -17.57 37.23
C ARG A 123 -2.91 -18.13 38.35
N THR A 124 -1.67 -17.62 38.48
CA THR A 124 -0.76 -18.04 39.56
C THR A 124 -1.28 -17.59 40.93
N ALA A 125 -1.81 -16.37 41.05
CA ALA A 125 -2.43 -15.92 42.30
C ALA A 125 -3.64 -16.79 42.70
N LYS A 126 -4.49 -17.16 41.73
CA LYS A 126 -5.63 -18.07 41.98
C LYS A 126 -5.19 -19.47 42.39
N LYS A 127 -4.12 -20.01 41.79
CA LYS A 127 -3.54 -21.31 42.19
C LYS A 127 -2.94 -21.26 43.59
N ARG A 128 -2.22 -20.17 43.95
CA ARG A 128 -1.69 -19.98 45.32
C ARG A 128 -2.80 -19.92 46.34
N LYS A 129 -3.91 -19.19 46.09
CA LYS A 129 -5.07 -19.15 47.01
C LYS A 129 -5.72 -20.53 47.20
N LYS A 130 -5.76 -21.37 46.15
CA LYS A 130 -6.36 -22.71 46.22
C LYS A 130 -5.48 -23.70 46.97
N ASN A 131 -4.16 -23.50 46.95
CA ASN A 131 -3.18 -24.38 47.60
C ASN A 131 -2.76 -23.90 49.02
N LEU A 132 -3.33 -22.82 49.53
CA LEU A 132 -3.14 -22.43 50.93
C LEU A 132 -3.93 -23.43 51.81
N PRO A 133 -3.25 -24.17 52.68
CA PRO A 133 -3.93 -25.06 53.63
C PRO A 133 -4.90 -24.23 54.44
N ASN A 134 -6.11 -24.75 54.57
CA ASN A 134 -7.21 -24.08 55.28
C ASN A 134 -6.86 -23.99 56.76
N ARG A 135 -6.24 -22.89 57.18
CA ARG A 135 -5.73 -22.66 58.52
C ARG A 135 -6.82 -22.86 59.60
N ARG A 136 -8.10 -22.78 59.21
CA ARG A 136 -9.25 -23.04 60.12
C ARG A 136 -9.44 -24.52 60.44
N ARG A 137 -8.94 -25.46 59.62
CA ARG A 137 -9.07 -26.90 59.93
C ARG A 137 -8.01 -27.40 60.92
N MET A 138 -6.91 -26.67 61.10
CA MET A 138 -5.85 -27.09 62.04
C MET A 138 -6.12 -26.70 63.49
N MET A 139 -7.07 -25.76 63.74
CA MET A 139 -7.39 -25.34 65.14
C MET A 139 -8.45 -26.20 65.80
N TYR A 140 -9.06 -27.16 65.11
CA TYR A 140 -10.10 -28.03 65.71
C TYR A 140 -9.60 -29.44 66.01
N ASN A 141 -8.35 -29.77 65.82
CA ASN A 141 -7.77 -31.08 66.08
C ASN A 141 -6.62 -31.01 67.14
N SER A 142 -6.68 -30.06 68.09
CA SER A 142 -5.79 -29.99 69.21
C SER A 142 -6.62 -30.21 70.51
#